data_51437b5f79eff4d069d86133f0e78b43
#
_entry.id   51437b5f79eff4d069d86133f0e78b43
#
_cell.length_a   1.000
_cell.length_b   1.000
_cell.length_c   1.000
_cell.angle_alpha   90.00
_cell.angle_beta   90.00
_cell.angle_gamma   90.00
#
_symmetry.space_group_name_H-M   'P 1'
#
loop_
_entity.id
_entity.type
_entity.pdbx_description
1 polymer ?
#
loop_
_entity_poly.entity_id
_entity_poly.type
_entity_poly.pdbx_seq_one_letter_code
_entity_poly.pdbx_strand_id
1 'polypeptide(L)'
;MTLSDTSTWLPLDGLAPGFDANKAPAVGDLHGRSFVLHDDGAGPDRSTGADIAAGETFRVDDDLYYVQVPPPADSREAVSLFLDLRDGRALVVTTTIGDHGTPRVTQRFRPATIGGLAVRGEPMAPSTALIGRRVLWVYSPEHAYEHVYLSPHWYTWQCLAGPERGLADTDENTVYRIRPGIHVFAWREKVIPCASVTVADHRDARSLRSHGVLFGLDATGERTVHFTFGAHGRLLGTTVHPDGFDPAEH
;
A
#
# COMPACT_ATOMS: atom_id res chain seq x y z
N MET A 1 17.22 21.82 17.75
CA MET A 1 15.73 21.93 17.78
C MET A 1 15.25 20.85 16.83
N THR A 2 14.64 19.79 17.35
CA THR A 2 14.00 18.76 16.51
C THR A 2 12.70 19.34 15.97
N LEU A 3 12.48 19.24 14.69
CA LEU A 3 11.28 19.76 14.03
C LEU A 3 10.04 18.88 14.24
N SER A 4 10.24 17.68 14.78
CA SER A 4 9.16 16.73 15.09
C SER A 4 9.30 16.25 16.53
N ASP A 5 8.20 16.23 17.27
CA ASP A 5 8.13 15.56 18.57
C ASP A 5 7.89 14.06 18.34
N THR A 6 8.95 13.27 18.44
CA THR A 6 8.89 11.83 18.24
C THR A 6 8.52 11.07 19.53
N SER A 7 8.36 11.77 20.65
CA SER A 7 8.02 11.16 21.94
C SER A 7 6.59 10.63 22.02
N THR A 8 5.70 11.12 21.13
CA THR A 8 4.28 10.74 21.08
C THR A 8 3.95 9.74 19.97
N TRP A 9 4.95 9.34 19.17
CA TRP A 9 4.77 8.36 18.10
C TRP A 9 4.61 6.98 18.68
N LEU A 10 3.57 6.28 18.23
CA LEU A 10 3.32 4.93 18.67
C LEU A 10 4.15 3.94 17.84
N PRO A 11 4.69 2.90 18.48
CA PRO A 11 5.20 1.75 17.75
C PRO A 11 4.05 1.03 17.05
N LEU A 12 4.37 0.23 16.04
CA LEU A 12 3.34 -0.36 15.18
C LEU A 12 2.35 -1.26 15.93
N ASP A 13 2.79 -1.98 16.95
CA ASP A 13 1.94 -2.78 17.85
C ASP A 13 1.03 -1.93 18.72
N GLY A 14 1.41 -0.69 19.02
CA GLY A 14 0.56 0.28 19.72
C GLY A 14 -0.53 0.90 18.83
N LEU A 15 -0.28 0.98 17.52
CA LEU A 15 -1.24 1.51 16.54
C LEU A 15 -2.28 0.46 16.13
N ALA A 16 -1.93 -0.84 16.13
CA ALA A 16 -2.74 -1.91 15.59
C ALA A 16 -4.15 -2.07 16.22
N PRO A 17 -4.36 -1.89 17.54
CA PRO A 17 -5.67 -2.12 18.15
C PRO A 17 -6.78 -1.24 17.56
N GLY A 18 -7.80 -1.89 16.96
CA GLY A 18 -8.97 -1.22 16.38
C GLY A 18 -8.75 -0.53 15.03
N PHE A 19 -7.52 -0.58 14.49
CA PHE A 19 -7.20 0.03 13.20
C PHE A 19 -7.87 -0.69 12.02
N ASP A 20 -8.24 -1.95 12.19
CA ASP A 20 -8.83 -2.83 11.17
C ASP A 20 -10.36 -2.86 11.17
N ALA A 21 -11.04 -2.01 11.94
CA ALA A 21 -12.51 -2.08 12.08
C ALA A 21 -13.26 -1.91 10.74
N ASN A 22 -12.72 -1.15 9.80
CA ASN A 22 -13.26 -0.98 8.45
C ASN A 22 -12.64 -1.93 7.42
N LYS A 23 -11.90 -2.96 7.86
CA LYS A 23 -11.38 -4.00 6.96
C LYS A 23 -12.55 -4.73 6.29
N ALA A 24 -12.48 -4.93 4.97
CA ALA A 24 -13.43 -5.77 4.29
C ALA A 24 -13.24 -7.23 4.69
N PRO A 25 -14.29 -8.05 4.66
CA PRO A 25 -14.14 -9.49 4.83
C PRO A 25 -13.25 -10.06 3.73
N ALA A 26 -12.37 -10.99 4.11
CA ALA A 26 -11.62 -11.76 3.14
C ALA A 26 -12.56 -12.64 2.30
N VAL A 27 -12.21 -12.83 1.04
CA VAL A 27 -12.99 -13.64 0.09
C VAL A 27 -12.28 -14.96 -0.24
N GLY A 28 -13.06 -16.00 -0.55
CA GLY A 28 -12.54 -17.32 -0.91
C GLY A 28 -12.35 -17.55 -2.41
N ASP A 29 -12.48 -16.52 -3.24
CA ASP A 29 -12.55 -16.62 -4.71
C ASP A 29 -11.30 -17.27 -5.33
N LEU A 30 -10.17 -17.14 -4.67
CA LEU A 30 -8.90 -17.70 -5.13
C LEU A 30 -8.50 -18.97 -4.36
N HIS A 31 -9.39 -19.49 -3.52
CA HIS A 31 -9.09 -20.69 -2.71
C HIS A 31 -8.71 -21.88 -3.58
N GLY A 32 -7.59 -22.55 -3.25
CA GLY A 32 -7.08 -23.70 -3.99
C GLY A 32 -6.47 -23.37 -5.36
N ARG A 33 -6.35 -22.09 -5.73
CA ARG A 33 -5.68 -21.66 -6.95
C ARG A 33 -4.21 -21.36 -6.66
N SER A 34 -3.35 -21.70 -7.62
CA SER A 34 -1.94 -21.28 -7.66
C SER A 34 -1.68 -20.52 -8.95
N PHE A 35 -0.80 -19.54 -8.90
CA PHE A 35 -0.45 -18.73 -10.06
C PHE A 35 1.04 -18.78 -10.32
N VAL A 36 1.40 -18.89 -11.60
CA VAL A 36 2.77 -18.69 -12.05
C VAL A 36 2.86 -17.26 -12.56
N LEU A 37 3.76 -16.48 -12.00
CA LEU A 37 3.98 -15.10 -12.39
C LEU A 37 5.28 -15.00 -13.18
N HIS A 38 5.21 -14.36 -14.36
CA HIS A 38 6.35 -14.11 -15.23
C HIS A 38 6.70 -12.62 -15.18
N ASP A 39 7.94 -12.28 -14.88
CA ASP A 39 8.39 -10.90 -14.77
C ASP A 39 8.28 -10.15 -16.09
N ASP A 40 7.66 -8.97 -16.09
CA ASP A 40 7.65 -8.06 -17.24
C ASP A 40 9.04 -7.40 -17.38
N GLY A 41 9.82 -7.80 -18.41
CA GLY A 41 11.04 -7.13 -18.82
C GLY A 41 12.37 -7.59 -18.20
N ALA A 42 12.40 -8.64 -17.42
CA ALA A 42 13.66 -9.29 -17.02
C ALA A 42 13.90 -10.52 -17.90
N GLY A 43 15.11 -10.67 -18.46
CA GLY A 43 15.51 -11.78 -19.32
C GLY A 43 15.03 -13.19 -18.89
N PRO A 44 15.52 -14.28 -19.49
CA PRO A 44 14.77 -15.54 -19.59
C PRO A 44 14.24 -16.02 -18.25
N ASP A 45 12.92 -16.19 -18.21
CA ASP A 45 12.07 -16.92 -17.24
C ASP A 45 12.48 -16.90 -15.76
N ARG A 46 12.21 -15.77 -15.09
CA ARG A 46 11.98 -15.83 -13.65
C ARG A 46 10.48 -16.00 -13.39
N SER A 47 10.03 -17.24 -13.46
CA SER A 47 8.71 -17.58 -12.96
C SER A 47 8.78 -17.76 -11.45
N THR A 48 7.88 -17.09 -10.73
CA THR A 48 7.73 -17.27 -9.28
C THR A 48 6.36 -17.88 -9.04
N GLY A 49 6.32 -19.06 -8.42
CA GLY A 49 5.07 -19.62 -7.91
C GLY A 49 4.56 -18.71 -6.77
N ALA A 50 3.36 -18.17 -6.93
CA ALA A 50 2.70 -17.44 -5.86
C ALA A 50 1.80 -18.43 -5.11
N ASP A 51 2.24 -18.85 -3.92
CA ASP A 51 1.37 -19.57 -2.99
C ASP A 51 0.48 -18.56 -2.27
N ILE A 52 -0.77 -18.51 -2.70
CA ILE A 52 -1.78 -17.64 -2.13
C ILE A 52 -2.66 -18.34 -1.07
N ALA A 53 -2.44 -19.63 -0.85
CA ALA A 53 -3.31 -20.45 -0.01
C ALA A 53 -3.33 -20.00 1.47
N ALA A 54 -2.24 -19.39 1.94
CA ALA A 54 -2.12 -18.86 3.30
C ALA A 54 -2.46 -17.36 3.41
N GLY A 55 -2.73 -16.68 2.27
CA GLY A 55 -2.94 -15.24 2.22
C GLY A 55 -4.38 -14.82 2.51
N GLU A 56 -4.55 -13.63 3.11
CA GLU A 56 -5.85 -12.95 3.10
C GLU A 56 -6.09 -12.36 1.71
N THR A 57 -7.23 -12.71 1.11
CA THR A 57 -7.63 -12.24 -0.23
C THR A 57 -8.77 -11.23 -0.11
N PHE A 58 -8.60 -10.07 -0.76
CA PHE A 58 -9.61 -9.02 -0.83
C PHE A 58 -9.98 -8.77 -2.29
N ARG A 59 -11.27 -8.71 -2.57
CA ARG A 59 -11.76 -8.28 -3.89
C ARG A 59 -11.74 -6.76 -3.95
N VAL A 60 -10.96 -6.22 -4.88
CA VAL A 60 -10.84 -4.77 -5.13
C VAL A 60 -11.85 -4.31 -6.18
N ASP A 61 -12.01 -5.12 -7.22
CA ASP A 61 -12.93 -4.90 -8.35
C ASP A 61 -13.25 -6.27 -8.98
N ASP A 62 -14.10 -6.32 -9.99
CA ASP A 62 -14.37 -7.55 -10.74
C ASP A 62 -13.06 -8.10 -11.33
N ASP A 63 -12.74 -9.36 -10.98
CA ASP A 63 -11.51 -10.05 -11.38
C ASP A 63 -10.20 -9.34 -10.96
N LEU A 64 -10.26 -8.42 -10.00
CA LEU A 64 -9.08 -7.76 -9.42
C LEU A 64 -9.00 -8.05 -7.93
N TYR A 65 -7.89 -8.63 -7.51
CA TYR A 65 -7.67 -9.09 -6.14
C TYR A 65 -6.39 -8.51 -5.55
N TYR A 66 -6.48 -8.14 -4.29
CA TYR A 66 -5.34 -7.94 -3.41
C TYR A 66 -5.18 -9.17 -2.52
N VAL A 67 -3.99 -9.74 -2.50
CA VAL A 67 -3.64 -10.88 -1.65
C VAL A 67 -2.48 -10.48 -0.77
N GLN A 68 -2.69 -10.52 0.54
CA GLN A 68 -1.62 -10.32 1.50
C GLN A 68 -1.15 -11.64 2.05
N VAL A 69 0.09 -12.00 1.72
CA VAL A 69 0.73 -13.23 2.23
C VAL A 69 1.32 -12.90 3.60
N PRO A 70 0.89 -13.60 4.68
CA PRO A 70 1.48 -13.40 5.99
C PRO A 70 2.96 -13.81 5.95
N PRO A 71 3.87 -12.97 6.50
CA PRO A 71 5.27 -13.33 6.57
C PRO A 71 5.48 -14.55 7.48
N PRO A 72 6.47 -15.41 7.21
CA PRO A 72 6.93 -16.38 8.20
C PRO A 72 7.27 -15.69 9.52
N ALA A 73 7.21 -16.42 10.63
CA ALA A 73 7.60 -15.90 11.93
C ALA A 73 9.01 -15.29 11.86
N ASP A 74 9.16 -14.10 12.43
CA ASP A 74 10.40 -13.32 12.47
C ASP A 74 11.00 -12.95 11.10
N SER A 75 10.26 -13.15 10.01
CA SER A 75 10.66 -12.70 8.69
C SER A 75 10.66 -11.18 8.63
N ARG A 76 11.75 -10.62 8.11
CA ARG A 76 11.85 -9.19 7.81
C ARG A 76 11.34 -8.83 6.41
N GLU A 77 10.65 -9.76 5.75
CA GLU A 77 10.04 -9.56 4.45
C GLU A 77 8.55 -9.90 4.48
N ALA A 78 7.74 -9.05 3.87
CA ALA A 78 6.32 -9.28 3.61
C ALA A 78 6.03 -9.10 2.13
N VAL A 79 5.06 -9.86 1.60
CA VAL A 79 4.70 -9.84 0.18
C VAL A 79 3.23 -9.49 0.01
N SER A 80 2.97 -8.47 -0.79
CA SER A 80 1.65 -8.06 -1.25
C SER A 80 1.51 -8.37 -2.74
N LEU A 81 0.43 -9.04 -3.14
CA LEU A 81 0.15 -9.40 -4.53
C LEU A 81 -1.12 -8.70 -5.00
N PHE A 82 -1.07 -8.14 -6.20
CA PHE A 82 -2.23 -7.60 -6.91
C PHE A 82 -2.41 -8.40 -8.19
N LEU A 83 -3.55 -9.10 -8.30
CA LEU A 83 -3.84 -10.03 -9.39
C LEU A 83 -5.02 -9.51 -10.20
N ASP A 84 -4.76 -9.08 -11.42
CA ASP A 84 -5.77 -8.73 -12.42
C ASP A 84 -6.00 -9.93 -13.34
N LEU A 85 -7.01 -10.74 -13.00
CA LEU A 85 -7.31 -11.96 -13.76
C LEU A 85 -7.96 -11.67 -15.12
N ARG A 86 -8.61 -10.51 -15.26
CA ARG A 86 -9.22 -10.07 -16.50
C ARG A 86 -8.18 -9.74 -17.55
N ASP A 87 -7.13 -9.03 -17.14
CA ASP A 87 -6.09 -8.53 -18.03
C ASP A 87 -4.80 -9.38 -17.98
N GLY A 88 -4.80 -10.48 -17.20
CA GLY A 88 -3.68 -11.42 -17.10
C GLY A 88 -2.41 -10.78 -16.53
N ARG A 89 -2.55 -9.78 -15.65
CA ARG A 89 -1.43 -9.00 -15.11
C ARG A 89 -1.37 -9.09 -13.61
N ALA A 90 -0.17 -8.88 -13.09
CA ALA A 90 0.06 -8.85 -11.64
C ALA A 90 1.08 -7.77 -11.25
N LEU A 91 1.02 -7.36 -9.99
CA LEU A 91 2.08 -6.59 -9.34
C LEU A 91 2.44 -7.29 -8.04
N VAL A 92 3.73 -7.56 -7.86
CA VAL A 92 4.29 -8.08 -6.61
C VAL A 92 5.01 -6.95 -5.91
N VAL A 93 4.66 -6.68 -4.67
CA VAL A 93 5.37 -5.73 -3.83
C VAL A 93 6.01 -6.47 -2.66
N THR A 94 7.34 -6.45 -2.60
CA THR A 94 8.09 -7.00 -1.48
C THR A 94 8.52 -5.85 -0.58
N THR A 95 8.14 -5.90 0.68
CA THR A 95 8.53 -4.95 1.72
C THR A 95 9.57 -5.60 2.60
N THR A 96 10.75 -4.96 2.76
CA THR A 96 11.87 -5.51 3.54
C THR A 96 12.30 -4.52 4.62
N ILE A 97 12.38 -5.00 5.87
CA ILE A 97 12.87 -4.23 7.02
C ILE A 97 14.39 -4.38 7.10
N GLY A 98 15.11 -3.29 6.92
CA GLY A 98 16.58 -3.24 7.03
C GLY A 98 17.05 -3.05 8.47
N ASP A 99 18.36 -3.23 8.66
CA ASP A 99 19.01 -2.98 9.97
C ASP A 99 19.29 -1.49 10.18
N HIS A 100 19.52 -0.76 9.10
CA HIS A 100 19.90 0.65 9.10
C HIS A 100 19.14 1.42 8.01
N GLY A 101 19.26 2.74 8.05
CA GLY A 101 18.69 3.64 7.05
C GLY A 101 17.56 4.48 7.60
N THR A 102 17.15 5.47 6.81
CA THR A 102 15.99 6.32 7.06
C THR A 102 15.33 6.62 5.71
N PRO A 103 14.18 5.99 5.43
CA PRO A 103 13.51 4.96 6.22
C PRO A 103 14.29 3.64 6.30
N ARG A 104 14.05 2.86 7.36
CA ARG A 104 14.64 1.51 7.51
C ARG A 104 13.98 0.47 6.63
N VAL A 105 12.79 0.76 6.13
CA VAL A 105 12.01 -0.15 5.30
C VAL A 105 12.15 0.23 3.84
N THR A 106 12.37 -0.77 3.01
CA THR A 106 12.43 -0.62 1.54
C THR A 106 11.31 -1.41 0.88
N GLN A 107 10.88 -0.97 -0.30
CA GLN A 107 9.83 -1.64 -1.08
C GLN A 107 10.29 -1.83 -2.51
N ARG A 108 10.14 -3.05 -3.01
CA ARG A 108 10.44 -3.41 -4.39
C ARG A 108 9.15 -3.77 -5.12
N PHE A 109 8.94 -3.12 -6.24
CA PHE A 109 7.79 -3.33 -7.12
C PHE A 109 8.20 -4.15 -8.33
N ARG A 110 7.43 -5.18 -8.63
CA ARG A 110 7.70 -6.11 -9.73
C ARG A 110 6.41 -6.36 -10.50
N PRO A 111 6.18 -5.62 -11.61
CA PRO A 111 5.13 -5.95 -12.56
C PRO A 111 5.38 -7.33 -13.18
N ALA A 112 4.30 -8.08 -13.41
CA ALA A 112 4.36 -9.43 -13.93
C ALA A 112 3.11 -9.74 -14.76
N THR A 113 3.19 -10.81 -15.57
CA THR A 113 2.05 -11.44 -16.21
C THR A 113 1.67 -12.74 -15.52
N ILE A 114 0.40 -13.13 -15.61
CA ILE A 114 -0.11 -14.35 -14.99
C ILE A 114 -0.09 -15.47 -16.03
N GLY A 115 0.68 -16.53 -15.76
CA GLY A 115 0.81 -17.69 -16.64
C GLY A 115 -0.55 -18.33 -16.95
N GLY A 116 -0.77 -18.66 -18.22
CA GLY A 116 -2.00 -19.27 -18.71
C GLY A 116 -3.16 -18.30 -18.95
N LEU A 117 -3.01 -17.01 -18.65
CA LEU A 117 -4.00 -15.97 -18.98
C LEU A 117 -3.56 -15.13 -20.19
N ALA A 118 -4.53 -14.66 -20.96
CA ALA A 118 -4.26 -13.71 -22.04
C ALA A 118 -3.90 -12.34 -21.46
N VAL A 119 -2.72 -11.83 -21.83
CA VAL A 119 -2.27 -10.50 -21.41
C VAL A 119 -2.98 -9.44 -22.24
N ARG A 120 -3.60 -8.47 -21.56
CA ARG A 120 -4.37 -7.38 -22.18
C ARG A 120 -4.07 -6.06 -21.46
N GLY A 121 -4.58 -4.97 -22.06
CA GLY A 121 -4.49 -3.63 -21.46
C GLY A 121 -3.06 -3.13 -21.25
N GLU A 122 -2.96 -2.01 -20.54
CA GLU A 122 -1.69 -1.40 -20.21
C GLU A 122 -1.02 -2.13 -19.02
N PRO A 123 0.32 -2.22 -18.98
CA PRO A 123 1.02 -2.79 -17.85
C PRO A 123 0.76 -1.98 -16.56
N MET A 124 0.81 -2.66 -15.42
CA MET A 124 0.86 -1.99 -14.12
C MET A 124 2.16 -1.21 -14.03
N ALA A 125 2.08 0.10 -13.84
CA ALA A 125 3.22 1.00 -13.97
C ALA A 125 3.19 2.12 -12.92
N PRO A 126 4.33 2.76 -12.62
CA PRO A 126 4.38 3.97 -11.82
C PRO A 126 3.40 5.02 -12.32
N SER A 127 2.81 5.80 -11.41
CA SER A 127 1.76 6.74 -11.72
C SER A 127 1.86 8.00 -10.88
N THR A 128 1.60 9.13 -11.52
CA THR A 128 1.50 10.46 -10.89
C THR A 128 0.05 10.90 -10.64
N ALA A 129 -0.94 10.03 -10.94
CA ALA A 129 -2.37 10.37 -10.93
C ALA A 129 -2.95 10.78 -9.56
N LEU A 130 -2.24 10.52 -8.47
CA LEU A 130 -2.66 10.95 -7.13
C LEU A 130 -2.11 12.32 -6.74
N ILE A 131 -1.11 12.86 -7.43
CA ILE A 131 -0.47 14.14 -7.08
C ILE A 131 -1.52 15.27 -7.06
N GLY A 132 -1.42 16.10 -6.03
CA GLY A 132 -2.35 17.18 -5.76
C GLY A 132 -3.64 16.77 -5.05
N ARG A 133 -3.95 15.49 -4.91
CA ARG A 133 -5.14 15.03 -4.19
C ARG A 133 -4.96 15.16 -2.69
N ARG A 134 -6.03 15.57 -2.02
CA ARG A 134 -6.19 15.60 -0.57
C ARG A 134 -7.33 14.66 -0.19
N VAL A 135 -7.04 13.62 0.57
CA VAL A 135 -7.98 12.51 0.82
C VAL A 135 -8.11 12.25 2.31
N LEU A 136 -9.35 12.18 2.80
CA LEU A 136 -9.67 11.65 4.13
C LEU A 136 -9.79 10.14 4.03
N TRP A 137 -9.09 9.42 4.91
CA TRP A 137 -9.21 7.99 5.12
C TRP A 137 -9.70 7.68 6.54
N VAL A 138 -10.75 6.87 6.65
CA VAL A 138 -11.36 6.44 7.93
C VAL A 138 -11.19 4.93 8.05
N TYR A 139 -10.31 4.52 8.94
CA TYR A 139 -9.97 3.11 9.21
C TYR A 139 -10.90 2.50 10.26
N SER A 140 -11.38 3.32 11.18
CA SER A 140 -12.37 2.96 12.20
C SER A 140 -13.08 4.21 12.71
N PRO A 141 -14.11 4.09 13.58
CA PRO A 141 -14.69 5.25 14.25
C PRO A 141 -13.67 6.10 15.03
N GLU A 142 -12.57 5.48 15.43
CA GLU A 142 -11.53 6.11 16.26
C GLU A 142 -10.25 6.45 15.50
N HIS A 143 -10.08 5.97 14.25
CA HIS A 143 -8.86 6.19 13.46
C HIS A 143 -9.18 6.86 12.13
N ALA A 144 -8.74 8.10 11.96
CA ALA A 144 -8.91 8.84 10.72
C ALA A 144 -7.66 9.66 10.41
N TYR A 145 -7.23 9.57 9.15
CA TYR A 145 -6.05 10.26 8.65
C TYR A 145 -6.40 11.02 7.37
N GLU A 146 -5.74 12.12 7.17
CA GLU A 146 -5.74 12.85 5.92
C GLU A 146 -4.42 12.66 5.20
N HIS A 147 -4.47 12.34 3.91
CA HIS A 147 -3.30 12.23 3.05
C HIS A 147 -3.31 13.34 2.00
N VAL A 148 -2.16 13.97 1.77
CA VAL A 148 -1.91 14.92 0.69
C VAL A 148 -0.75 14.40 -0.15
N TYR A 149 -1.01 14.06 -1.39
CA TYR A 149 -0.01 13.51 -2.31
C TYR A 149 0.73 14.67 -2.98
N LEU A 150 2.03 14.81 -2.69
CA LEU A 150 2.81 16.00 -3.05
C LEU A 150 3.57 15.84 -4.36
N SER A 151 4.18 14.67 -4.58
CA SER A 151 5.05 14.41 -5.74
C SER A 151 5.13 12.90 -6.01
N PRO A 152 5.87 12.44 -7.04
CA PRO A 152 6.07 11.01 -7.28
C PRO A 152 6.67 10.25 -6.10
N HIS A 153 7.37 10.96 -5.20
CA HIS A 153 8.16 10.36 -4.12
C HIS A 153 7.71 10.74 -2.71
N TRP A 154 6.87 11.79 -2.56
CA TRP A 154 6.52 12.35 -1.27
C TRP A 154 5.02 12.54 -1.10
N TYR A 155 4.50 12.14 0.07
CA TYR A 155 3.18 12.52 0.55
C TYR A 155 3.29 13.02 1.98
N THR A 156 2.33 13.82 2.41
CA THR A 156 2.20 14.19 3.82
C THR A 156 0.89 13.63 4.37
N TRP A 157 0.89 13.34 5.66
CA TRP A 157 -0.28 12.86 6.35
C TRP A 157 -0.49 13.62 7.65
N GLN A 158 -1.73 13.61 8.12
CA GLN A 158 -2.14 14.17 9.40
C GLN A 158 -3.12 13.21 10.07
N CYS A 159 -2.88 12.87 11.34
CA CYS A 159 -3.84 12.12 12.14
C CYS A 159 -4.94 13.04 12.67
N LEU A 160 -6.18 12.80 12.26
CA LEU A 160 -7.35 13.60 12.65
C LEU A 160 -8.09 12.99 13.84
N ALA A 161 -8.06 11.67 13.97
CA ALA A 161 -8.63 10.93 15.09
C ALA A 161 -7.80 9.68 15.38
N GLY A 162 -7.69 9.33 16.65
CA GLY A 162 -6.93 8.18 17.11
C GLY A 162 -5.90 8.54 18.17
N PRO A 163 -5.10 7.56 18.57
CA PRO A 163 -4.09 7.76 19.60
C PRO A 163 -2.97 8.73 19.16
N GLU A 164 -2.76 8.89 17.86
CA GLU A 164 -1.79 9.82 17.25
C GLU A 164 -2.40 11.17 16.85
N ARG A 165 -3.60 11.50 17.33
CA ARG A 165 -4.30 12.72 16.92
C ARG A 165 -3.43 13.97 17.09
N GLY A 166 -3.28 14.72 15.99
CA GLY A 166 -2.49 15.94 15.91
C GLY A 166 -1.08 15.74 15.38
N LEU A 167 -0.59 14.51 15.27
CA LEU A 167 0.67 14.22 14.56
C LEU A 167 0.48 14.41 13.06
N ALA A 168 1.55 14.83 12.42
CA ALA A 168 1.65 14.94 10.96
C ALA A 168 3.10 14.75 10.55
N ASP A 169 3.32 14.12 9.39
CA ASP A 169 4.65 14.02 8.81
C ASP A 169 4.60 13.93 7.28
N THR A 170 5.76 13.94 6.67
CA THR A 170 5.98 13.74 5.24
C THR A 170 6.89 12.56 5.04
N ASP A 171 6.42 11.54 4.32
CA ASP A 171 7.10 10.29 4.11
C ASP A 171 7.28 9.97 2.64
N GLU A 172 8.24 9.07 2.37
CA GLU A 172 8.44 8.55 1.03
C GLU A 172 7.26 7.69 0.58
N ASN A 173 6.85 7.86 -0.67
CA ASN A 173 5.82 7.04 -1.28
C ASN A 173 6.19 6.54 -2.67
N THR A 174 5.43 5.58 -3.14
CA THR A 174 5.43 5.07 -4.51
C THR A 174 4.00 4.74 -4.90
N VAL A 175 3.60 5.20 -6.08
CA VAL A 175 2.26 4.94 -6.62
C VAL A 175 2.38 4.11 -7.89
N TYR A 176 1.57 3.05 -8.01
CA TYR A 176 1.40 2.27 -9.22
C TYR A 176 -0.05 2.29 -9.68
N ARG A 177 -0.28 2.51 -10.96
CA ARG A 177 -1.60 2.29 -11.56
C ARG A 177 -1.81 0.79 -11.78
N ILE A 178 -2.91 0.26 -11.26
CA ILE A 178 -3.36 -1.12 -11.51
C ILE A 178 -4.36 -1.13 -12.66
N ARG A 179 -5.42 -0.33 -12.54
CA ARG A 179 -6.45 -0.05 -13.54
C ARG A 179 -6.73 1.45 -13.57
N PRO A 180 -7.42 1.99 -14.58
CA PRO A 180 -7.87 3.38 -14.54
C PRO A 180 -8.62 3.69 -13.24
N GLY A 181 -8.11 4.65 -12.47
CA GLY A 181 -8.66 5.08 -11.18
C GLY A 181 -8.40 4.14 -10.00
N ILE A 182 -7.74 2.99 -10.18
CA ILE A 182 -7.33 2.10 -9.10
C ILE A 182 -5.81 2.08 -9.01
N HIS A 183 -5.30 2.40 -7.82
CA HIS A 183 -3.87 2.59 -7.59
C HIS A 183 -3.39 1.78 -6.39
N VAL A 184 -2.17 1.25 -6.48
CA VAL A 184 -1.39 0.88 -5.31
C VAL A 184 -0.65 2.11 -4.85
N PHE A 185 -0.82 2.44 -3.59
CA PHE A 185 -0.10 3.45 -2.86
C PHE A 185 0.69 2.78 -1.75
N ALA A 186 2.00 2.93 -1.77
CA ALA A 186 2.88 2.36 -0.78
C ALA A 186 3.77 3.44 -0.19
N TRP A 187 3.94 3.44 1.11
CA TRP A 187 4.73 4.44 1.81
C TRP A 187 5.64 3.79 2.86
N ARG A 188 6.67 4.52 3.24
CA ARG A 188 7.73 4.10 4.15
C ARG A 188 7.92 5.17 5.20
N GLU A 189 7.63 4.80 6.44
CA GLU A 189 7.77 5.66 7.60
C GLU A 189 9.24 5.89 7.93
N LYS A 190 9.61 7.12 8.25
CA LYS A 190 11.00 7.48 8.59
C LYS A 190 11.26 7.51 10.09
N VAL A 191 10.22 7.68 10.92
CA VAL A 191 10.35 7.78 12.39
C VAL A 191 10.32 6.40 13.03
N ILE A 192 9.33 5.59 12.65
CA ILE A 192 9.22 4.19 13.10
C ILE A 192 9.54 3.24 11.95
N PRO A 193 10.15 2.08 12.21
CA PRO A 193 10.54 1.14 11.15
C PRO A 193 9.32 0.37 10.63
N CYS A 194 8.45 1.04 9.90
CA CYS A 194 7.28 0.42 9.26
C CYS A 194 7.01 0.97 7.87
N ALA A 195 6.20 0.26 7.13
CA ALA A 195 5.71 0.63 5.82
C ALA A 195 4.30 0.10 5.59
N SER A 196 3.61 0.69 4.64
CA SER A 196 2.33 0.20 4.16
C SER A 196 2.36 -0.09 2.67
N VAL A 197 1.55 -1.05 2.27
CA VAL A 197 1.16 -1.29 0.88
C VAL A 197 -0.36 -1.30 0.84
N THR A 198 -0.94 -0.38 0.09
CA THR A 198 -2.40 -0.17 0.06
C THR A 198 -2.87 -0.11 -1.39
N VAL A 199 -3.92 -0.84 -1.75
CA VAL A 199 -4.66 -0.60 -2.99
C VAL A 199 -5.88 0.24 -2.68
N ALA A 200 -6.12 1.26 -3.51
CA ALA A 200 -7.23 2.18 -3.33
C ALA A 200 -7.97 2.43 -4.64
N ASP A 201 -9.31 2.32 -4.57
CA ASP A 201 -10.21 2.70 -5.66
C ASP A 201 -10.58 4.17 -5.52
N HIS A 202 -10.13 4.97 -6.48
CA HIS A 202 -10.34 6.43 -6.56
C HIS A 202 -11.37 6.83 -7.63
N ARG A 203 -12.13 5.89 -8.20
CA ARG A 203 -13.08 6.16 -9.28
C ARG A 203 -14.28 7.00 -8.82
N ASP A 204 -14.75 6.79 -7.59
CA ASP A 204 -15.78 7.64 -6.98
C ASP A 204 -15.17 8.52 -5.90
N ALA A 205 -15.02 9.81 -6.19
CA ALA A 205 -14.43 10.79 -5.28
C ALA A 205 -15.16 10.93 -3.93
N ARG A 206 -16.41 10.51 -3.84
CA ARG A 206 -17.23 10.57 -2.62
C ARG A 206 -17.18 9.30 -1.79
N SER A 207 -16.79 8.19 -2.41
CA SER A 207 -16.82 6.86 -1.81
C SER A 207 -15.59 6.05 -2.22
N LEU A 208 -14.43 6.48 -1.73
CA LEU A 208 -13.18 5.75 -1.94
C LEU A 208 -13.15 4.51 -1.04
N ARG A 209 -12.49 3.48 -1.49
CA ARG A 209 -12.27 2.27 -0.72
C ARG A 209 -10.82 1.83 -0.83
N SER A 210 -10.22 1.46 0.31
CA SER A 210 -8.87 0.91 0.33
C SER A 210 -8.77 -0.40 1.09
N HIS A 211 -7.76 -1.18 0.73
CA HIS A 211 -7.32 -2.40 1.41
C HIS A 211 -5.80 -2.37 1.48
N GLY A 212 -5.24 -2.73 2.61
CA GLY A 212 -3.79 -2.64 2.75
C GLY A 212 -3.24 -3.45 3.93
N VAL A 213 -1.95 -3.32 4.10
CA VAL A 213 -1.17 -3.92 5.17
C VAL A 213 -0.27 -2.87 5.79
N LEU A 214 -0.07 -2.97 7.10
CA LEU A 214 1.03 -2.37 7.83
C LEU A 214 2.00 -3.48 8.23
N PHE A 215 3.28 -3.26 7.97
CA PHE A 215 4.37 -4.18 8.29
C PHE A 215 5.58 -3.41 8.81
N GLY A 216 6.07 -3.80 9.98
CA GLY A 216 7.16 -3.10 10.64
C GLY A 216 7.64 -3.81 11.90
N LEU A 217 8.30 -3.07 12.78
CA LEU A 217 8.78 -3.58 14.07
C LEU A 217 7.88 -3.11 15.22
N ASP A 218 7.86 -3.90 16.28
CA ASP A 218 7.21 -3.59 17.56
C ASP A 218 7.99 -2.53 18.34
N ALA A 219 7.48 -2.17 19.53
CA ALA A 219 8.11 -1.21 20.43
C ALA A 219 9.53 -1.60 20.86
N THR A 220 9.88 -2.89 20.85
CA THR A 220 11.24 -3.36 21.18
C THR A 220 12.22 -3.17 20.02
N GLY A 221 11.72 -3.02 18.79
CA GLY A 221 12.50 -2.97 17.56
C GLY A 221 13.07 -4.32 17.13
N GLU A 222 12.60 -5.42 17.72
CA GLU A 222 13.12 -6.77 17.49
C GLU A 222 12.12 -7.64 16.72
N ARG A 223 10.83 -7.63 17.12
CA ARG A 223 9.81 -8.49 16.53
C ARG A 223 9.05 -7.77 15.44
N THR A 224 8.71 -8.52 14.40
CA THR A 224 7.90 -8.00 13.30
C THR A 224 6.41 -7.98 13.70
N VAL A 225 5.74 -6.90 13.30
CA VAL A 225 4.29 -6.69 13.40
C VAL A 225 3.73 -6.63 12.00
N HIS A 226 2.67 -7.37 11.76
CA HIS A 226 2.00 -7.46 10.47
C HIS A 226 0.49 -7.53 10.68
N PHE A 227 -0.27 -6.61 10.12
CA PHE A 227 -1.72 -6.66 10.12
C PHE A 227 -2.31 -6.00 8.89
N THR A 228 -3.42 -6.55 8.40
CA THR A 228 -4.19 -5.99 7.29
C THR A 228 -5.28 -5.07 7.79
N PHE A 229 -5.63 -4.09 6.97
CA PHE A 229 -6.66 -3.09 7.28
C PHE A 229 -7.45 -2.70 6.03
N GLY A 230 -8.46 -1.90 6.23
CA GLY A 230 -9.20 -1.25 5.15
C GLY A 230 -9.72 0.10 5.60
N ALA A 231 -10.00 0.99 4.65
CA ALA A 231 -10.57 2.28 4.96
C ALA A 231 -11.67 2.67 3.97
N HIS A 232 -12.62 3.43 4.45
CA HIS A 232 -13.48 4.25 3.62
C HIS A 232 -12.85 5.62 3.47
N GLY A 233 -12.92 6.20 2.26
CA GLY A 233 -12.31 7.48 2.03
C GLY A 233 -13.18 8.45 1.25
N ARG A 234 -12.76 9.70 1.23
CA ARG A 234 -13.38 10.76 0.45
C ARG A 234 -12.32 11.74 -0.03
N LEU A 235 -12.40 12.13 -1.29
CA LEU A 235 -11.61 13.24 -1.82
C LEU A 235 -12.09 14.55 -1.18
N LEU A 236 -11.19 15.27 -0.52
CA LEU A 236 -11.45 16.57 0.09
C LEU A 236 -11.16 17.72 -0.86
N GLY A 237 -10.21 17.55 -1.76
CA GLY A 237 -9.82 18.54 -2.75
C GLY A 237 -8.72 18.04 -3.67
N THR A 238 -8.47 18.82 -4.72
CA THR A 238 -7.38 18.60 -5.66
C THR A 238 -6.69 19.92 -5.94
N THR A 239 -5.37 19.95 -5.77
CA THR A 239 -4.51 21.08 -6.19
C THR A 239 -4.13 20.85 -7.64
N VAL A 240 -4.35 21.83 -8.48
CA VAL A 240 -3.85 21.89 -9.86
C VAL A 240 -2.69 22.87 -9.89
N HIS A 241 -1.51 22.37 -10.24
CA HIS A 241 -0.33 23.22 -10.34
C HIS A 241 -0.30 23.93 -11.71
N PRO A 242 0.20 25.17 -11.77
CA PRO A 242 0.43 25.85 -13.05
C PRO A 242 1.49 25.12 -13.88
N ASP A 243 1.39 25.25 -15.22
CA ASP A 243 2.40 24.73 -16.14
C ASP A 243 3.81 25.21 -15.73
N GLY A 244 4.81 24.34 -15.79
CA GLY A 244 6.19 24.62 -15.38
C GLY A 244 6.44 24.56 -13.86
N PHE A 245 5.42 24.29 -13.05
CA PHE A 245 5.51 24.01 -11.60
C PHE A 245 4.82 22.70 -11.23
N ASP A 246 4.56 21.84 -12.20
CA ASP A 246 3.93 20.55 -11.95
C ASP A 246 4.95 19.61 -11.28
N PRO A 247 4.70 19.18 -10.03
CA PRO A 247 5.60 18.27 -9.33
C PRO A 247 5.67 16.87 -9.95
N ALA A 248 4.79 16.53 -10.89
CA ALA A 248 4.84 15.26 -11.63
C ALA A 248 5.99 15.20 -12.67
N GLU A 249 6.55 16.36 -13.05
CA GLU A 249 7.62 16.45 -14.04
C GLU A 249 9.04 16.43 -13.44
N HIS A 250 9.16 16.30 -12.11
CA HIS A 250 10.44 16.43 -11.38
C HIS A 250 10.81 15.19 -10.56
#